data_a504f0153cae2c1d8fdb1174fb431fe4
#
_entry.id   a504f0153cae2c1d8fdb1174fb431fe4
#
_cell.length_a   1.000
_cell.length_b   1.000
_cell.length_c   1.000
_cell.angle_alpha   90.00
_cell.angle_beta   90.00
_cell.angle_gamma   90.00
#
_symmetry.space_group_name_H-M   'P 1'
#
loop_
_entity.id
_entity.type
_entity.pdbx_description
1 polymer ?
#
loop_
_entity_poly.entity_id
_entity_poly.type
_entity_poly.pdbx_seq_one_letter_code
_entity_poly.pdbx_strand_id
1 'polypeptide(L)'
;FFIVSQFIHDLPWFWIVDAAIAAFLAVDLFARLFALGSLKRWLKYPITWVDLLVLGTLLFPAFLANWGFLRILRLWGVVQSERFWNVLARGRFDDTQVEDITKSIVTLVTFIFLAAGLTQALFIGDHPKLNNFVDAIYFVVTSLTTTGYGDITIDTAFGRLFSVALMLTGISLFFSIAQKVFSPPQKIVACAACGLDRHVPDAKFCKACGDKLTAPL
;
A
#
# COMPACT_ATOMS: atom_id res chain seq x y z
N PHE A 1 14.48 2.02 -0.02
CA PHE A 1 14.94 3.33 -0.47
C PHE A 1 13.92 4.42 -0.14
N PHE A 2 12.65 4.33 -0.61
CA PHE A 2 11.63 5.37 -0.43
C PHE A 2 11.30 5.70 1.04
N ILE A 3 11.33 4.71 1.92
CA ILE A 3 11.13 4.89 3.36
C ILE A 3 12.34 5.59 3.97
N VAL A 4 13.54 5.15 3.58
CA VAL A 4 14.80 5.69 4.09
C VAL A 4 15.07 7.11 3.57
N SER A 5 14.54 7.46 2.39
CA SER A 5 14.70 8.79 1.80
C SER A 5 14.13 9.93 2.65
N GLN A 6 13.09 9.66 3.44
CA GLN A 6 12.52 10.64 4.37
C GLN A 6 13.46 10.95 5.57
N PHE A 7 14.38 10.00 5.88
CA PHE A 7 15.30 10.13 7.00
C PHE A 7 16.70 10.62 6.58
N ILE A 8 17.07 10.51 5.28
CA ILE A 8 18.44 10.73 4.80
C ILE A 8 18.44 11.75 3.64
N HIS A 9 17.65 12.80 3.78
CA HIS A 9 17.50 13.83 2.74
C HIS A 9 18.79 14.64 2.48
N ASP A 10 19.72 14.72 3.43
CA ASP A 10 20.87 15.63 3.41
C ASP A 10 22.14 15.07 2.72
N LEU A 11 22.10 13.87 2.14
CA LEU A 11 23.28 13.29 1.50
C LEU A 11 23.43 13.73 0.02
N PRO A 12 24.61 14.22 -0.40
CA PRO A 12 24.79 14.81 -1.73
C PRO A 12 24.64 13.84 -2.91
N TRP A 13 24.74 12.52 -2.69
CA TRP A 13 24.54 11.50 -3.73
C TRP A 13 23.06 11.08 -3.89
N PHE A 14 22.20 11.54 -3.00
CA PHE A 14 20.78 11.17 -2.97
C PHE A 14 20.04 11.60 -4.25
N TRP A 15 20.34 12.76 -4.80
CA TRP A 15 19.74 13.25 -6.04
C TRP A 15 20.08 12.40 -7.26
N ILE A 16 21.28 11.75 -7.28
CA ILE A 16 21.68 10.85 -8.37
C ILE A 16 20.81 9.59 -8.36
N VAL A 17 20.55 9.05 -7.18
CA VAL A 17 19.71 7.86 -7.03
C VAL A 17 18.25 8.20 -7.37
N ASP A 18 17.75 9.35 -6.94
CA ASP A 18 16.41 9.83 -7.31
C ASP A 18 16.29 10.02 -8.83
N ALA A 19 17.28 10.62 -9.48
CA ALA A 19 17.30 10.78 -10.93
C ALA A 19 17.35 9.44 -11.67
N ALA A 20 18.14 8.47 -11.20
CA ALA A 20 18.20 7.12 -11.78
C ALA A 20 16.85 6.39 -11.66
N ILE A 21 16.20 6.52 -10.51
CA ILE A 21 14.86 5.94 -10.29
C ILE A 21 13.83 6.63 -11.17
N ALA A 22 13.88 7.98 -11.28
CA ALA A 22 12.99 8.73 -12.16
C ALA A 22 13.16 8.33 -13.63
N ALA A 23 14.39 8.18 -14.09
CA ALA A 23 14.67 7.72 -15.45
C ALA A 23 14.13 6.30 -15.70
N PHE A 24 14.35 5.37 -14.77
CA PHE A 24 13.81 4.02 -14.86
C PHE A 24 12.28 4.02 -14.91
N LEU A 25 11.62 4.84 -14.08
CA LEU A 25 10.17 5.00 -14.05
C LEU A 25 9.63 5.57 -15.36
N ALA A 26 10.29 6.60 -15.88
CA ALA A 26 9.89 7.21 -17.15
C ALA A 26 9.97 6.18 -18.28
N VAL A 27 11.05 5.40 -18.37
CA VAL A 27 11.21 4.33 -19.37
C VAL A 27 10.11 3.27 -19.23
N ASP A 28 9.79 2.82 -18.00
CA ASP A 28 8.71 1.85 -17.75
C ASP A 28 7.34 2.40 -18.19
N LEU A 29 7.02 3.65 -17.84
CA LEU A 29 5.78 4.31 -18.26
C LEU A 29 5.68 4.45 -19.79
N PHE A 30 6.77 4.86 -20.45
CA PHE A 30 6.82 4.94 -21.90
C PHE A 30 6.66 3.56 -22.55
N ALA A 31 7.35 2.54 -22.05
CA ALA A 31 7.24 1.17 -22.56
C ALA A 31 5.80 0.65 -22.48
N ARG A 32 5.11 0.91 -21.36
CA ARG A 32 3.68 0.55 -21.19
C ARG A 32 2.78 1.32 -22.14
N LEU A 33 3.05 2.60 -22.37
CA LEU A 33 2.29 3.41 -23.32
C LEU A 33 2.41 2.84 -24.75
N PHE A 34 3.62 2.49 -25.17
CA PHE A 34 3.87 1.86 -26.47
C PHE A 34 3.22 0.47 -26.57
N ALA A 35 3.31 -0.35 -25.52
CA ALA A 35 2.70 -1.67 -25.52
C ALA A 35 1.17 -1.64 -25.61
N LEU A 36 0.52 -0.62 -25.04
CA LEU A 36 -0.94 -0.46 -25.08
C LEU A 36 -1.45 0.23 -26.36
N GLY A 37 -0.58 0.94 -27.10
CA GLY A 37 -0.89 1.61 -28.37
C GLY A 37 -1.99 2.68 -28.29
N SER A 38 -2.50 3.00 -27.10
CA SER A 38 -3.59 3.97 -26.91
C SER A 38 -3.48 4.68 -25.57
N LEU A 39 -3.31 6.00 -25.62
CA LEU A 39 -3.24 6.87 -24.44
C LEU A 39 -4.50 6.75 -23.55
N LYS A 40 -5.69 6.61 -24.18
CA LYS A 40 -6.96 6.47 -23.45
C LYS A 40 -7.02 5.17 -22.63
N ARG A 41 -6.50 4.07 -23.16
CA ARG A 41 -6.41 2.78 -22.41
C ARG A 41 -5.39 2.86 -21.29
N TRP A 42 -4.24 3.48 -21.55
CA TRP A 42 -3.15 3.67 -20.59
C TRP A 42 -3.61 4.49 -19.39
N LEU A 43 -4.33 5.61 -19.59
CA LEU A 43 -4.89 6.44 -18.52
C LEU A 43 -6.02 5.75 -17.73
N LYS A 44 -6.62 4.68 -18.24
CA LYS A 44 -7.70 3.96 -17.57
C LYS A 44 -7.19 3.06 -16.42
N TYR A 45 -5.89 2.75 -16.41
CA TYR A 45 -5.30 1.94 -15.35
C TYR A 45 -4.95 2.83 -14.14
N PRO A 46 -5.49 2.53 -12.92
CA PRO A 46 -5.24 3.36 -11.73
C PRO A 46 -3.76 3.39 -11.33
N ILE A 47 -3.01 2.32 -11.60
CA ILE A 47 -1.56 2.26 -11.31
C ILE A 47 -0.76 3.28 -12.12
N THR A 48 -1.23 3.66 -13.32
CA THR A 48 -0.59 4.68 -14.15
C THR A 48 -0.61 6.05 -13.48
N TRP A 49 -1.69 6.39 -12.79
CA TRP A 49 -1.80 7.65 -12.05
C TRP A 49 -0.85 7.68 -10.85
N VAL A 50 -0.70 6.55 -10.16
CA VAL A 50 0.27 6.41 -9.06
C VAL A 50 1.69 6.60 -9.59
N ASP A 51 2.05 5.92 -10.68
CA ASP A 51 3.39 6.03 -11.28
C ASP A 51 3.67 7.45 -11.80
N LEU A 52 2.66 8.11 -12.40
CA LEU A 52 2.77 9.50 -12.88
C LEU A 52 2.95 10.49 -11.73
N LEU A 53 2.22 10.29 -10.63
CA LEU A 53 2.32 11.11 -9.42
C LEU A 53 3.70 10.93 -8.77
N VAL A 54 4.18 9.69 -8.65
CA VAL A 54 5.52 9.39 -8.15
C VAL A 54 6.59 10.01 -9.03
N LEU A 55 6.46 9.91 -10.35
CA LEU A 55 7.38 10.56 -11.29
C LEU A 55 7.38 12.09 -11.14
N GLY A 56 6.21 12.69 -10.94
CA GLY A 56 6.06 14.11 -10.66
C GLY A 56 6.82 14.55 -9.40
N THR A 57 6.74 13.78 -8.31
CA THR A 57 7.47 14.06 -7.06
C THR A 57 8.99 13.90 -7.19
N LEU A 58 9.45 13.10 -8.15
CA LEU A 58 10.88 12.91 -8.45
C LEU A 58 11.45 14.02 -9.35
N LEU A 59 10.66 14.48 -10.34
CA LEU A 59 11.09 15.50 -11.31
C LEU A 59 11.01 16.93 -10.76
N PHE A 60 10.07 17.18 -9.85
CA PHE A 60 9.84 18.50 -9.27
C PHE A 60 10.00 18.51 -7.74
N PRO A 61 11.18 18.13 -7.20
CA PRO A 61 11.40 18.05 -5.76
C PRO A 61 11.23 19.41 -5.06
N ALA A 62 11.52 20.52 -5.73
CA ALA A 62 11.39 21.87 -5.15
C ALA A 62 9.93 22.26 -4.83
N PHE A 63 8.96 21.79 -5.64
CA PHE A 63 7.54 22.10 -5.44
C PHE A 63 6.81 21.01 -4.64
N LEU A 64 7.32 19.77 -4.68
CA LEU A 64 6.66 18.58 -4.15
C LEU A 64 7.48 17.90 -3.04
N ALA A 65 8.42 18.60 -2.41
CA ALA A 65 9.27 18.07 -1.33
C ALA A 65 8.43 17.44 -0.20
N ASN A 66 7.36 18.12 0.21
CA ASN A 66 6.47 17.65 1.28
C ASN A 66 5.60 16.45 0.86
N TRP A 67 5.53 16.11 -0.43
CA TRP A 67 4.71 15.02 -0.96
C TRP A 67 5.52 13.77 -1.33
N GLY A 68 6.81 13.75 -1.00
CA GLY A 68 7.71 12.62 -1.27
C GLY A 68 7.24 11.29 -0.66
N PHE A 69 6.45 11.32 0.41
CA PHE A 69 5.85 10.14 1.04
C PHE A 69 4.91 9.36 0.11
N LEU A 70 4.34 9.99 -0.93
CA LEU A 70 3.47 9.32 -1.89
C LEU A 70 4.20 8.24 -2.72
N ARG A 71 5.53 8.25 -2.73
CA ARG A 71 6.35 7.24 -3.40
C ARG A 71 6.10 5.83 -2.85
N ILE A 72 5.64 5.70 -1.59
CA ILE A 72 5.30 4.40 -0.99
C ILE A 72 4.14 3.69 -1.70
N LEU A 73 3.24 4.45 -2.36
CA LEU A 73 2.12 3.88 -3.12
C LEU A 73 2.58 2.91 -4.22
N ARG A 74 3.78 3.10 -4.74
CA ARG A 74 4.34 2.19 -5.73
C ARG A 74 4.67 0.82 -5.13
N LEU A 75 5.27 0.78 -3.94
CA LEU A 75 5.53 -0.49 -3.24
C LEU A 75 4.23 -1.22 -2.96
N TRP A 76 3.23 -0.49 -2.48
CA TRP A 76 1.90 -1.04 -2.28
C TRP A 76 1.31 -1.61 -3.58
N GLY A 77 1.38 -0.87 -4.70
CA GLY A 77 0.89 -1.32 -5.99
C GLY A 77 1.60 -2.59 -6.51
N VAL A 78 2.90 -2.71 -6.30
CA VAL A 78 3.68 -3.92 -6.68
C VAL A 78 3.22 -5.12 -5.86
N VAL A 79 3.09 -4.98 -4.53
CA VAL A 79 2.69 -6.10 -3.64
C VAL A 79 1.24 -6.51 -3.87
N GLN A 80 0.37 -5.58 -4.27
CA GLN A 80 -1.02 -5.90 -4.60
C GLN A 80 -1.18 -6.58 -5.96
N SER A 81 -0.14 -6.57 -6.82
CA SER A 81 -0.23 -7.17 -8.15
C SER A 81 -0.14 -8.70 -8.10
N GLU A 82 -1.06 -9.38 -8.77
CA GLU A 82 -1.04 -10.86 -8.90
C GLU A 82 0.24 -11.34 -9.60
N ARG A 83 0.81 -10.54 -10.51
CA ARG A 83 2.04 -10.90 -11.22
C ARG A 83 3.23 -11.04 -10.27
N PHE A 84 3.33 -10.19 -9.27
CA PHE A 84 4.38 -10.25 -8.24
C PHE A 84 4.32 -11.60 -7.51
N TRP A 85 3.13 -12.01 -7.08
CA TRP A 85 2.92 -13.26 -6.36
C TRP A 85 3.12 -14.49 -7.25
N ASN A 86 2.66 -14.45 -8.49
CA ASN A 86 2.87 -15.54 -9.45
C ASN A 86 4.36 -15.78 -9.75
N VAL A 87 5.18 -14.72 -9.79
CA VAL A 87 6.64 -14.84 -9.95
C VAL A 87 7.29 -15.35 -8.68
N LEU A 88 6.87 -14.86 -7.52
CA LEU A 88 7.44 -15.22 -6.22
C LEU A 88 7.05 -16.64 -5.80
N ALA A 89 5.82 -17.05 -6.08
CA ALA A 89 5.28 -18.35 -5.68
C ALA A 89 5.90 -19.51 -6.45
N ARG A 90 6.23 -19.36 -7.74
CA ARG A 90 6.85 -20.41 -8.59
C ARG A 90 6.62 -21.85 -8.10
N GLY A 91 5.39 -22.19 -7.68
CA GLY A 91 5.04 -23.50 -7.15
C GLY A 91 5.48 -23.78 -5.70
N ARG A 92 5.95 -22.78 -4.95
CA ARG A 92 6.47 -22.95 -3.58
C ARG A 92 5.46 -22.65 -2.47
N PHE A 93 4.41 -21.90 -2.77
CA PHE A 93 3.35 -21.53 -1.82
C PHE A 93 1.98 -21.86 -2.41
N ASP A 94 1.46 -23.05 -2.14
CA ASP A 94 0.05 -23.37 -2.39
C ASP A 94 -0.89 -22.68 -1.37
N ASP A 95 -0.31 -21.98 -0.39
CA ASP A 95 -1.04 -21.38 0.71
C ASP A 95 -1.30 -19.89 0.46
N THR A 96 -2.55 -19.57 0.15
CA THR A 96 -3.02 -18.19 -0.05
C THR A 96 -2.97 -17.34 1.22
N GLN A 97 -2.85 -17.96 2.40
CA GLN A 97 -2.88 -17.25 3.67
C GLN A 97 -1.65 -16.33 3.84
N VAL A 98 -0.46 -16.81 3.47
CA VAL A 98 0.78 -16.00 3.54
C VAL A 98 0.67 -14.79 2.63
N GLU A 99 0.15 -14.97 1.41
CA GLU A 99 -0.08 -13.87 0.46
C GLU A 99 -1.06 -12.84 1.02
N ASP A 100 -2.21 -13.29 1.51
CA ASP A 100 -3.27 -12.43 2.03
C ASP A 100 -2.84 -11.66 3.30
N ILE A 101 -2.09 -12.29 4.21
CA ILE A 101 -1.50 -11.65 5.39
C ILE A 101 -0.47 -10.61 4.97
N THR A 102 0.45 -10.98 4.09
CA THR A 102 1.52 -10.06 3.63
C THR A 102 0.93 -8.83 2.93
N LYS A 103 -0.05 -9.02 2.03
CA LYS A 103 -0.78 -7.91 1.40
C LYS A 103 -1.41 -6.97 2.43
N SER A 104 -1.97 -7.52 3.50
CA SER A 104 -2.63 -6.72 4.54
C SER A 104 -1.63 -5.96 5.41
N ILE A 105 -0.51 -6.59 5.78
CA ILE A 105 0.58 -5.94 6.53
C ILE A 105 1.15 -4.78 5.69
N VAL A 106 1.45 -5.02 4.41
CA VAL A 106 1.96 -3.98 3.52
C VAL A 106 0.96 -2.84 3.37
N THR A 107 -0.34 -3.15 3.29
CA THR A 107 -1.40 -2.13 3.24
C THR A 107 -1.43 -1.28 4.51
N LEU A 108 -1.34 -1.90 5.69
CA LEU A 108 -1.29 -1.17 6.96
C LEU A 108 -0.04 -0.27 7.06
N VAL A 109 1.13 -0.82 6.73
CA VAL A 109 2.39 -0.05 6.74
C VAL A 109 2.32 1.12 5.77
N THR A 110 1.82 0.88 4.55
CA THR A 110 1.62 1.95 3.56
C THR A 110 0.67 3.02 4.06
N PHE A 111 -0.43 2.62 4.70
CA PHE A 111 -1.38 3.56 5.30
C PHE A 111 -0.74 4.41 6.40
N ILE A 112 0.04 3.82 7.31
CA ILE A 112 0.76 4.54 8.37
C ILE A 112 1.69 5.59 7.75
N PHE A 113 2.47 5.22 6.72
CA PHE A 113 3.39 6.16 6.06
C PHE A 113 2.66 7.28 5.32
N LEU A 114 1.56 6.96 4.63
CA LEU A 114 0.73 7.97 3.96
C LEU A 114 0.10 8.93 4.96
N ALA A 115 -0.47 8.40 6.02
CA ALA A 115 -1.09 9.20 7.07
C ALA A 115 -0.06 10.10 7.78
N ALA A 116 1.13 9.56 8.09
CA ALA A 116 2.22 10.34 8.67
C ALA A 116 2.72 11.43 7.72
N GLY A 117 2.87 11.12 6.43
CA GLY A 117 3.25 12.10 5.42
C GLY A 117 2.20 13.20 5.25
N LEU A 118 0.92 12.85 5.25
CA LEU A 118 -0.17 13.83 5.24
C LEU A 118 -0.18 14.67 6.51
N THR A 119 0.00 14.06 7.69
CA THR A 119 0.09 14.76 8.96
C THR A 119 1.23 15.79 8.92
N GLN A 120 2.40 15.38 8.45
CA GLN A 120 3.53 16.28 8.30
C GLN A 120 3.25 17.41 7.29
N ALA A 121 2.71 17.06 6.11
CA ALA A 121 2.49 18.03 5.05
C ALA A 121 1.43 19.09 5.37
N LEU A 122 0.43 18.74 6.16
CA LEU A 122 -0.73 19.59 6.45
C LEU A 122 -0.63 20.31 7.80
N PHE A 123 0.06 19.73 8.78
CA PHE A 123 -0.01 20.19 10.18
C PHE A 123 1.35 20.47 10.82
N ILE A 124 2.45 20.39 10.05
CA ILE A 124 3.77 20.80 10.57
C ILE A 124 3.74 22.27 11.00
N GLY A 125 4.12 22.52 12.25
CA GLY A 125 4.05 23.86 12.84
C GLY A 125 2.76 24.19 13.59
N ASP A 126 1.70 23.40 13.46
CA ASP A 126 0.45 23.59 14.22
C ASP A 126 0.59 23.17 15.70
N HIS A 127 1.56 22.29 15.98
CA HIS A 127 1.84 21.83 17.33
C HIS A 127 3.34 21.84 17.63
N PRO A 128 3.77 22.32 18.82
CA PRO A 128 5.21 22.49 19.16
C PRO A 128 6.02 21.18 19.16
N LYS A 129 5.36 20.01 19.28
CA LYS A 129 6.00 18.69 19.27
C LYS A 129 5.87 17.97 17.91
N LEU A 130 5.29 18.58 16.89
CA LEU A 130 5.16 18.00 15.54
C LEU A 130 6.15 18.70 14.61
N ASN A 131 7.43 18.31 14.68
CA ASN A 131 8.51 19.00 13.97
C ASN A 131 9.07 18.18 12.80
N ASN A 132 8.91 16.87 12.83
CA ASN A 132 9.53 15.98 11.86
C ASN A 132 8.62 14.79 11.53
N PHE A 133 9.06 13.98 10.55
CA PHE A 133 8.31 12.81 10.10
C PHE A 133 8.17 11.72 11.18
N VAL A 134 9.12 11.61 12.10
CA VAL A 134 9.06 10.64 13.20
C VAL A 134 7.95 11.00 14.17
N ASP A 135 7.80 12.29 14.49
CA ASP A 135 6.71 12.78 15.34
C ASP A 135 5.35 12.52 14.70
N ALA A 136 5.25 12.69 13.38
CA ALA A 136 4.05 12.37 12.63
C ALA A 136 3.73 10.86 12.64
N ILE A 137 4.73 9.97 12.46
CA ILE A 137 4.55 8.51 12.62
C ILE A 137 4.08 8.18 14.03
N TYR A 138 4.71 8.77 15.05
CA TYR A 138 4.34 8.55 16.44
C TYR A 138 2.87 8.93 16.68
N PHE A 139 2.45 10.13 16.24
CA PHE A 139 1.06 10.57 16.34
C PHE A 139 0.09 9.59 15.64
N VAL A 140 0.41 9.18 14.41
CA VAL A 140 -0.41 8.26 13.64
C VAL A 140 -0.51 6.90 14.34
N VAL A 141 0.62 6.32 14.74
CA VAL A 141 0.63 4.98 15.37
C VAL A 141 -0.09 5.00 16.72
N THR A 142 0.12 6.00 17.56
CA THR A 142 -0.58 6.12 18.86
C THR A 142 -2.06 6.32 18.70
N SER A 143 -2.48 7.03 17.65
CA SER A 143 -3.91 7.22 17.30
C SER A 143 -4.53 5.93 16.77
N LEU A 144 -3.84 5.20 15.86
CA LEU A 144 -4.31 3.95 15.28
C LEU A 144 -4.44 2.83 16.30
N THR A 145 -3.47 2.75 17.23
CA THR A 145 -3.47 1.74 18.29
C THR A 145 -4.44 2.09 19.43
N THR A 146 -5.19 3.17 19.30
CA THR A 146 -6.08 3.70 20.35
C THR A 146 -5.37 4.03 21.66
N THR A 147 -4.04 4.15 21.66
CA THR A 147 -3.25 4.53 22.83
C THR A 147 -3.49 5.97 23.21
N GLY A 148 -3.37 6.90 22.23
CA GLY A 148 -3.74 8.31 22.35
C GLY A 148 -3.17 9.02 23.58
N TYR A 149 -1.83 9.06 23.74
CA TYR A 149 -1.20 9.73 24.89
C TYR A 149 -1.61 11.21 25.05
N GLY A 150 -2.09 11.87 23.97
CA GLY A 150 -2.56 13.25 24.00
C GLY A 150 -1.44 14.29 24.11
N ASP A 151 -0.20 13.89 23.95
CA ASP A 151 0.98 14.76 23.97
C ASP A 151 1.24 15.45 22.62
N ILE A 152 0.69 14.90 21.53
CA ILE A 152 0.55 15.52 20.22
C ILE A 152 -0.93 15.48 19.83
N THR A 153 -1.54 16.66 19.67
CA THR A 153 -2.94 16.80 19.25
C THR A 153 -3.03 17.85 18.15
N ILE A 154 -3.96 17.65 17.21
CA ILE A 154 -4.22 18.62 16.15
C ILE A 154 -5.54 19.33 16.48
N ASP A 155 -5.45 20.53 17.06
CA ASP A 155 -6.60 21.19 17.68
C ASP A 155 -7.52 21.93 16.71
N THR A 156 -7.11 22.07 15.43
CA THR A 156 -7.95 22.65 14.39
C THR A 156 -9.16 21.76 14.07
N ALA A 157 -10.29 22.35 13.68
CA ALA A 157 -11.50 21.59 13.32
C ALA A 157 -11.21 20.57 12.20
N PHE A 158 -10.42 20.96 11.20
CA PHE A 158 -9.99 20.07 10.12
C PHE A 158 -9.08 18.94 10.64
N GLY A 159 -8.14 19.25 11.53
CA GLY A 159 -7.24 18.26 12.13
C GLY A 159 -7.98 17.24 12.99
N ARG A 160 -9.02 17.65 13.72
CA ARG A 160 -9.88 16.72 14.48
C ARG A 160 -10.65 15.79 13.56
N LEU A 161 -11.22 16.29 12.44
CA LEU A 161 -11.87 15.44 11.43
C LEU A 161 -10.89 14.48 10.77
N PHE A 162 -9.68 14.96 10.45
CA PHE A 162 -8.60 14.13 9.93
C PHE A 162 -8.25 13.00 10.92
N SER A 163 -8.11 13.31 12.21
CA SER A 163 -7.81 12.32 13.25
C SER A 163 -8.92 11.27 13.37
N VAL A 164 -10.20 11.68 13.30
CA VAL A 164 -11.34 10.75 13.30
C VAL A 164 -11.29 9.82 12.08
N ALA A 165 -11.07 10.34 10.88
CA ALA A 165 -10.97 9.55 9.67
C ALA A 165 -9.79 8.56 9.74
N LEU A 166 -8.65 9.00 10.27
CA LEU A 166 -7.45 8.19 10.49
C LEU A 166 -7.75 7.03 11.44
N MET A 167 -8.39 7.29 12.59
CA MET A 167 -8.74 6.27 13.58
C MET A 167 -9.69 5.23 13.01
N LEU A 168 -10.77 5.65 12.33
CA LEU A 168 -11.75 4.74 11.73
C LEU A 168 -11.13 3.85 10.65
N THR A 169 -10.29 4.42 9.80
CA THR A 169 -9.59 3.67 8.75
C THR A 169 -8.59 2.68 9.35
N GLY A 170 -7.82 3.12 10.34
CA GLY A 170 -6.80 2.29 10.98
C GLY A 170 -7.38 1.09 11.72
N ILE A 171 -8.46 1.29 12.49
CA ILE A 171 -9.18 0.18 13.14
C ILE A 171 -9.65 -0.84 12.10
N SER A 172 -10.23 -0.38 10.98
CA SER A 172 -10.71 -1.26 9.91
C SER A 172 -9.58 -2.10 9.29
N LEU A 173 -8.41 -1.49 9.06
CA LEU A 173 -7.22 -2.19 8.55
C LEU A 173 -6.68 -3.20 9.54
N PHE A 174 -6.64 -2.86 10.83
CA PHE A 174 -6.21 -3.76 11.89
C PHE A 174 -7.11 -5.00 11.99
N PHE A 175 -8.44 -4.81 11.99
CA PHE A 175 -9.39 -5.93 11.96
C PHE A 175 -9.25 -6.78 10.72
N SER A 176 -8.99 -6.19 9.56
CA SER A 176 -8.73 -6.93 8.31
C SER A 176 -7.52 -7.87 8.43
N ILE A 177 -6.45 -7.44 9.09
CA ILE A 177 -5.28 -8.28 9.35
C ILE A 177 -5.64 -9.40 10.32
N ALA A 178 -6.28 -9.05 11.45
CA ALA A 178 -6.69 -10.04 12.44
C ALA A 178 -7.58 -11.13 11.82
N GLN A 179 -8.57 -10.76 11.03
CA GLN A 179 -9.42 -11.71 10.31
C GLN A 179 -8.62 -12.67 9.43
N LYS A 180 -7.61 -12.17 8.68
CA LYS A 180 -6.80 -13.01 7.79
C LYS A 180 -5.85 -13.94 8.55
N VAL A 181 -5.31 -13.49 9.68
CA VAL A 181 -4.47 -14.32 10.55
C VAL A 181 -5.26 -15.47 11.16
N PHE A 182 -6.50 -15.21 11.59
CA PHE A 182 -7.36 -16.23 12.20
C PHE A 182 -8.20 -17.02 11.19
N SER A 183 -8.21 -16.62 9.90
CA SER A 183 -8.91 -17.38 8.87
C SER A 183 -8.12 -18.65 8.53
N PRO A 184 -8.79 -19.80 8.36
CA PRO A 184 -8.11 -21.02 7.92
C PRO A 184 -7.52 -20.82 6.51
N PRO A 185 -6.41 -21.50 6.21
CA PRO A 185 -5.81 -21.48 4.87
C PRO A 185 -6.85 -21.92 3.83
N GLN A 186 -6.79 -21.37 2.63
CA GLN A 186 -7.70 -21.70 1.55
C GLN A 186 -6.92 -22.24 0.35
N LYS A 187 -7.42 -23.27 -0.30
CA LYS A 187 -6.91 -23.74 -1.60
C LYS A 187 -7.61 -23.02 -2.75
N ILE A 188 -6.84 -22.71 -3.78
CA ILE A 188 -7.37 -22.18 -5.05
C ILE A 188 -7.75 -23.39 -5.93
N VAL A 189 -9.02 -23.73 -5.94
CA VAL A 189 -9.60 -24.76 -6.80
C VAL A 189 -10.87 -24.21 -7.43
N ALA A 190 -10.82 -23.90 -8.73
CA ALA A 190 -11.97 -23.34 -9.42
C ALA A 190 -13.08 -24.39 -9.54
N CYS A 191 -14.29 -24.07 -9.07
CA CYS A 191 -15.47 -24.89 -9.25
C CYS A 191 -15.92 -24.83 -10.70
N ALA A 192 -16.08 -25.99 -11.36
CA ALA A 192 -16.50 -26.08 -12.75
C ALA A 192 -17.93 -25.55 -12.99
N ALA A 193 -18.80 -25.61 -11.98
CA ALA A 193 -20.20 -25.23 -12.13
C ALA A 193 -20.45 -23.73 -11.87
N CYS A 194 -19.82 -23.11 -10.85
CA CYS A 194 -20.11 -21.74 -10.48
C CYS A 194 -18.90 -20.77 -10.54
N GLY A 195 -17.70 -21.30 -10.86
CA GLY A 195 -16.49 -20.48 -10.98
C GLY A 195 -15.88 -20.00 -9.67
N LEU A 196 -16.42 -20.40 -8.49
CA LEU A 196 -15.82 -20.05 -7.20
C LEU A 196 -14.46 -20.74 -7.07
N ASP A 197 -13.42 -19.97 -6.75
CA ASP A 197 -12.03 -20.43 -6.80
C ASP A 197 -11.40 -20.70 -5.41
N ARG A 198 -11.99 -20.22 -4.32
CA ARG A 198 -11.45 -20.37 -2.95
C ARG A 198 -12.27 -21.30 -2.08
N HIS A 199 -11.65 -22.41 -1.69
CA HIS A 199 -12.24 -23.42 -0.82
C HIS A 199 -11.31 -23.79 0.34
N VAL A 200 -11.88 -24.38 1.42
CA VAL A 200 -11.04 -24.94 2.50
C VAL A 200 -10.24 -26.14 1.95
N PRO A 201 -9.04 -26.42 2.50
CA PRO A 201 -8.13 -27.43 1.94
C PRO A 201 -8.71 -28.82 1.78
N ASP A 202 -9.62 -29.21 2.67
CA ASP A 202 -10.30 -30.52 2.73
C ASP A 202 -11.68 -30.54 2.08
N ALA A 203 -12.10 -29.44 1.43
CA ALA A 203 -13.40 -29.36 0.80
C ALA A 203 -13.52 -30.35 -0.36
N LYS A 204 -14.49 -31.22 -0.29
CA LYS A 204 -14.89 -32.17 -1.36
C LYS A 204 -15.97 -31.61 -2.27
N PHE A 205 -16.70 -30.61 -1.76
CA PHE A 205 -17.83 -29.98 -2.46
C PHE A 205 -17.71 -28.46 -2.42
N CYS A 206 -18.19 -27.77 -3.45
CA CYS A 206 -18.23 -26.33 -3.51
C CYS A 206 -19.17 -25.77 -2.44
N LYS A 207 -18.69 -24.83 -1.62
CA LYS A 207 -19.49 -24.19 -0.56
C LYS A 207 -20.64 -23.31 -1.07
N ALA A 208 -20.63 -22.93 -2.36
CA ALA A 208 -21.67 -22.07 -2.96
C ALA A 208 -22.74 -22.86 -3.71
N CYS A 209 -22.36 -23.82 -4.56
CA CYS A 209 -23.31 -24.56 -5.41
C CYS A 209 -23.47 -26.04 -5.04
N GLY A 210 -22.64 -26.58 -4.14
CA GLY A 210 -22.71 -27.98 -3.73
C GLY A 210 -22.09 -28.97 -4.72
N ASP A 211 -21.53 -28.50 -5.84
CA ASP A 211 -20.94 -29.39 -6.84
C ASP A 211 -19.62 -30.00 -6.35
N LYS A 212 -19.27 -31.18 -6.86
CA LYS A 212 -18.06 -31.88 -6.46
C LYS A 212 -16.83 -31.20 -7.02
N LEU A 213 -15.90 -30.83 -6.13
CA LEU A 213 -14.64 -30.26 -6.53
C LEU A 213 -13.71 -31.37 -7.04
N THR A 214 -13.36 -31.30 -8.32
CA THR A 214 -12.29 -32.12 -8.89
C THR A 214 -10.96 -31.45 -8.57
N ALA A 215 -10.22 -32.00 -7.60
CA ALA A 215 -8.86 -31.55 -7.37
C ALA A 215 -8.03 -31.77 -8.64
N PRO A 216 -7.24 -30.83 -9.10
CA PRO A 216 -6.18 -31.13 -10.06
C PRO A 216 -5.22 -32.11 -9.38
N LEU A 217 -4.96 -33.23 -10.05
CA LEU A 217 -3.96 -34.25 -9.71
C LEU A 217 -2.56 -33.60 -9.67
#